data_c736dddaca6ece6557d5f5aeb243b3a4
#
_entry.id   c736dddaca6ece6557d5f5aeb243b3a4
#
_cell.length_a   1.000
_cell.length_b   1.000
_cell.length_c   1.000
_cell.angle_alpha   90.00
_cell.angle_beta   90.00
_cell.angle_gamma   90.00
#
_symmetry.space_group_name_H-M   'P 1'
#
loop_
_entity.id
_entity.type
_entity.pdbx_description
1 polymer ?
#
loop_
_entity_poly.entity_id
_entity_poly.type
_entity_poly.pdbx_seq_one_letter_code
_entity_poly.pdbx_strand_id
1 'polypeptide(L)'
;FSCASAGQFAYGGVNILENLGVVDVLAFGSESGNIKQLKNAVELITKIDIDYSDELKDILSRGYSYPAARSMLISSMDPDFDEKILSEPNNILALEYLRHVDSLDTYTIKRIGKGHLETASDIRRIWKEDNPLKSAEFEQRYFDLVRSKLLLMSAEELDKIASAGEGLGNKIKAEIRYAQSLEDLVMRVKSKRYTYSRINRLFVQALFGLNNKIINEASLYARPLAFDKKGASLLRAIKELDEIPVIDSIPKALIDKRIAETIKYDVLASDMYNIIYGND
;
A
#
# COMPACT_ATOMS: atom_id res chain seq x y z
N PHE A 1 7.14 0.65 0.73
CA PHE A 1 5.83 0.08 1.14
C PHE A 1 4.63 0.92 0.71
N SER A 2 4.69 2.27 0.65
CA SER A 2 3.53 3.13 0.31
C SER A 2 2.89 2.87 -1.06
N CYS A 3 3.62 2.29 -2.01
CA CYS A 3 3.10 1.84 -3.30
C CYS A 3 2.89 0.32 -3.38
N ALA A 4 2.80 -0.36 -2.25
CA ALA A 4 2.56 -1.79 -2.15
C ALA A 4 1.06 -2.11 -1.90
N SER A 5 0.71 -3.39 -1.85
CA SER A 5 -0.63 -3.82 -1.42
C SER A 5 -0.85 -3.55 0.08
N ALA A 6 -2.10 -3.60 0.53
CA ALA A 6 -2.40 -3.43 1.96
C ALA A 6 -1.64 -4.44 2.84
N GLY A 7 -1.57 -5.71 2.41
CA GLY A 7 -0.82 -6.73 3.13
C GLY A 7 0.68 -6.46 3.19
N GLN A 8 1.31 -6.09 2.07
CA GLN A 8 2.73 -5.74 2.05
C GLN A 8 3.03 -4.46 2.84
N PHE A 9 2.12 -3.48 2.82
CA PHE A 9 2.23 -2.27 3.64
C PHE A 9 2.15 -2.61 5.13
N ALA A 10 1.17 -3.43 5.52
CA ALA A 10 0.99 -3.87 6.90
C ALA A 10 2.19 -4.69 7.39
N TYR A 11 2.64 -5.66 6.59
CA TYR A 11 3.84 -6.44 6.87
C TYR A 11 5.04 -5.54 7.16
N GLY A 12 5.35 -4.61 6.26
CA GLY A 12 6.49 -3.70 6.44
C GLY A 12 6.33 -2.80 7.67
N GLY A 13 5.14 -2.22 7.89
CA GLY A 13 4.88 -1.34 9.03
C GLY A 13 4.96 -2.06 10.37
N VAL A 14 4.34 -3.23 10.49
CA VAL A 14 4.37 -4.04 11.73
C VAL A 14 5.79 -4.51 12.02
N ASN A 15 6.50 -5.07 11.03
CA ASN A 15 7.88 -5.52 11.23
C ASN A 15 8.82 -4.37 11.65
N ILE A 16 8.65 -3.16 11.09
CA ILE A 16 9.42 -2.01 11.57
C ILE A 16 9.15 -1.77 13.05
N LEU A 17 7.88 -1.74 13.48
CA LEU A 17 7.52 -1.45 14.87
C LEU A 17 8.02 -2.54 15.83
N GLU A 18 7.90 -3.81 15.47
CA GLU A 18 8.40 -4.93 16.29
C GLU A 18 9.92 -4.90 16.41
N ASN A 19 10.64 -4.69 15.30
CA ASN A 19 12.10 -4.63 15.32
C ASN A 19 12.66 -3.33 15.94
N LEU A 20 11.84 -2.33 16.28
CA LEU A 20 12.29 -1.23 17.14
C LEU A 20 12.57 -1.71 18.58
N GLY A 21 11.94 -2.79 19.04
CA GLY A 21 12.14 -3.41 20.34
C GLY A 21 11.72 -2.56 21.54
N VAL A 22 11.03 -1.46 21.32
CA VAL A 22 10.57 -0.50 22.35
C VAL A 22 9.09 -0.17 22.21
N VAL A 23 8.38 -0.90 21.37
CA VAL A 23 6.94 -0.75 21.12
C VAL A 23 6.19 -1.88 21.77
N ASP A 24 5.20 -1.57 22.60
CA ASP A 24 4.39 -2.56 23.29
C ASP A 24 3.02 -2.76 22.61
N VAL A 25 2.47 -1.69 22.01
CA VAL A 25 1.09 -1.69 21.50
C VAL A 25 1.03 -1.11 20.11
N LEU A 26 0.36 -1.83 19.19
CA LEU A 26 -0.04 -1.35 17.88
C LEU A 26 -1.48 -0.81 17.94
N ALA A 27 -1.65 0.51 17.90
CA ALA A 27 -2.96 1.15 17.82
C ALA A 27 -3.28 1.62 16.40
N PHE A 28 -4.47 1.29 15.89
CA PHE A 28 -4.92 1.67 14.54
C PHE A 28 -6.39 2.03 14.50
N GLY A 29 -6.78 2.85 13.51
CA GLY A 29 -8.18 3.23 13.29
C GLY A 29 -8.89 2.21 12.39
N SER A 30 -10.13 1.83 12.76
CA SER A 30 -11.00 1.01 11.91
C SER A 30 -12.43 1.57 11.87
N GLU A 31 -13.18 1.26 10.85
CA GLU A 31 -14.61 1.63 10.78
C GLU A 31 -15.41 0.83 11.80
N SER A 32 -15.09 -0.43 12.01
CA SER A 32 -15.71 -1.30 13.03
C SER A 32 -15.50 -0.76 14.44
N GLY A 33 -14.29 -0.36 14.79
CA GLY A 33 -13.92 0.01 16.16
C GLY A 33 -14.00 -1.15 17.16
N ASN A 34 -14.13 -2.39 16.68
CA ASN A 34 -14.29 -3.59 17.50
C ASN A 34 -13.17 -4.60 17.22
N ILE A 35 -12.17 -4.63 18.09
CA ILE A 35 -11.00 -5.50 17.94
C ILE A 35 -11.38 -7.00 17.92
N LYS A 36 -12.42 -7.41 18.65
CA LYS A 36 -12.85 -8.82 18.67
C LYS A 36 -13.43 -9.24 17.33
N GLN A 37 -14.26 -8.40 16.71
CA GLN A 37 -14.80 -8.68 15.38
C GLN A 37 -13.70 -8.74 14.32
N LEU A 38 -12.71 -7.84 14.39
CA LEU A 38 -11.58 -7.85 13.47
C LEU A 38 -10.71 -9.10 13.64
N LYS A 39 -10.45 -9.55 14.88
CA LYS A 39 -9.70 -10.80 15.14
C LYS A 39 -10.47 -12.01 14.63
N ASN A 40 -11.79 -12.11 14.88
CA ASN A 40 -12.63 -13.18 14.33
C ASN A 40 -12.57 -13.20 12.79
N ALA A 41 -12.62 -12.04 12.14
CA ALA A 41 -12.49 -11.97 10.70
C ALA A 41 -11.14 -12.49 10.20
N VAL A 42 -10.03 -12.18 10.91
CA VAL A 42 -8.69 -12.73 10.58
C VAL A 42 -8.66 -14.25 10.72
N GLU A 43 -9.25 -14.80 11.77
CA GLU A 43 -9.35 -16.25 11.97
C GLU A 43 -10.11 -16.93 10.82
N LEU A 44 -11.26 -16.38 10.41
CA LEU A 44 -12.04 -16.88 9.27
C LEU A 44 -11.26 -16.80 7.95
N ILE A 45 -10.58 -15.66 7.70
CA ILE A 45 -9.74 -15.50 6.52
C ILE A 45 -8.61 -16.53 6.50
N THR A 46 -7.93 -16.71 7.62
CA THR A 46 -6.83 -17.69 7.74
C THR A 46 -7.33 -19.12 7.50
N LYS A 47 -8.49 -19.45 8.06
CA LYS A 47 -9.13 -20.74 7.83
C LYS A 47 -9.45 -20.97 6.35
N ILE A 48 -9.96 -19.95 5.65
CA ILE A 48 -10.21 -20.03 4.20
C ILE A 48 -8.92 -20.26 3.43
N ASP A 49 -7.86 -19.51 3.75
CA ASP A 49 -6.58 -19.62 3.04
C ASP A 49 -5.94 -21.02 3.22
N ILE A 50 -6.20 -21.71 4.33
CA ILE A 50 -5.65 -23.04 4.65
C ILE A 50 -6.59 -24.15 4.19
N ASP A 51 -7.84 -24.15 4.65
CA ASP A 51 -8.75 -25.28 4.55
C ASP A 51 -9.63 -25.24 3.29
N TYR A 52 -9.87 -24.05 2.71
CA TYR A 52 -10.77 -23.82 1.57
C TYR A 52 -10.02 -23.25 0.35
N SER A 53 -8.74 -23.59 0.22
CA SER A 53 -7.90 -23.09 -0.87
C SER A 53 -8.38 -23.50 -2.25
N ASP A 54 -9.00 -24.66 -2.39
CA ASP A 54 -9.48 -25.18 -3.67
C ASP A 54 -10.82 -24.56 -4.06
N GLU A 55 -11.74 -24.35 -3.12
CA GLU A 55 -12.99 -23.60 -3.32
C GLU A 55 -12.68 -22.15 -3.69
N LEU A 56 -11.69 -21.55 -3.02
CA LEU A 56 -11.22 -20.20 -3.34
C LEU A 56 -10.71 -20.12 -4.78
N LYS A 57 -9.90 -21.09 -5.23
CA LYS A 57 -9.40 -21.17 -6.62
C LYS A 57 -10.55 -21.35 -7.61
N ASP A 58 -11.53 -22.17 -7.30
CA ASP A 58 -12.70 -22.36 -8.15
C ASP A 58 -13.48 -21.06 -8.35
N ILE A 59 -13.77 -20.31 -7.27
CA ILE A 59 -14.44 -19.00 -7.36
C ILE A 59 -13.61 -17.99 -8.15
N LEU A 60 -12.30 -17.95 -7.94
CA LEU A 60 -11.39 -17.09 -8.71
C LEU A 60 -11.37 -17.44 -10.20
N SER A 61 -11.43 -18.74 -10.54
CA SER A 61 -11.49 -19.22 -11.94
C SER A 61 -12.73 -18.72 -12.68
N ARG A 62 -13.83 -18.49 -11.96
CA ARG A 62 -15.09 -17.91 -12.46
C ARG A 62 -15.00 -16.37 -12.68
N GLY A 63 -13.84 -15.76 -12.44
CA GLY A 63 -13.57 -14.34 -12.71
C GLY A 63 -13.89 -13.38 -11.57
N TYR A 64 -14.17 -13.88 -10.37
CA TYR A 64 -14.30 -13.03 -9.19
C TYR A 64 -12.94 -12.51 -8.73
N SER A 65 -12.95 -11.33 -8.10
CA SER A 65 -11.75 -10.80 -7.44
C SER A 65 -11.48 -11.57 -6.14
N TYR A 66 -10.23 -11.59 -5.69
CA TYR A 66 -9.84 -12.26 -4.45
C TYR A 66 -10.64 -11.79 -3.21
N PRO A 67 -10.88 -10.48 -3.00
CA PRO A 67 -11.75 -10.03 -1.91
C PRO A 67 -13.18 -10.53 -2.02
N ALA A 68 -13.77 -10.53 -3.24
CA ALA A 68 -15.12 -11.02 -3.45
C ALA A 68 -15.24 -12.53 -3.18
N ALA A 69 -14.26 -13.32 -3.63
CA ALA A 69 -14.24 -14.76 -3.39
C ALA A 69 -14.16 -15.10 -1.89
N ARG A 70 -13.31 -14.37 -1.14
CA ARG A 70 -13.24 -14.50 0.32
C ARG A 70 -14.56 -14.13 1.00
N SER A 71 -15.18 -13.01 0.61
CA SER A 71 -16.47 -12.59 1.18
C SER A 71 -17.52 -13.67 0.99
N MET A 72 -17.61 -14.25 -0.20
CA MET A 72 -18.55 -15.35 -0.49
C MET A 72 -18.34 -16.58 0.41
N LEU A 73 -17.08 -16.98 0.62
CA LEU A 73 -16.75 -18.11 1.51
C LEU A 73 -17.06 -17.80 2.97
N ILE A 74 -16.70 -16.60 3.46
CA ILE A 74 -17.01 -16.19 4.83
C ILE A 74 -18.52 -16.18 5.07
N SER A 75 -19.31 -15.59 4.17
CA SER A 75 -20.78 -15.54 4.29
C SER A 75 -21.41 -16.97 4.26
N SER A 76 -20.76 -17.94 3.63
CA SER A 76 -21.20 -19.33 3.69
C SER A 76 -20.88 -20.03 5.01
N MET A 77 -19.83 -19.61 5.70
CA MET A 77 -19.38 -20.16 7.00
C MET A 77 -20.04 -19.47 8.20
N ASP A 78 -20.29 -18.19 8.09
CA ASP A 78 -20.91 -17.34 9.11
C ASP A 78 -21.91 -16.40 8.42
N PRO A 79 -23.19 -16.81 8.33
CA PRO A 79 -24.24 -16.00 7.70
C PRO A 79 -24.52 -14.66 8.40
N ASP A 80 -24.16 -14.53 9.69
CA ASP A 80 -24.32 -13.31 10.47
C ASP A 80 -23.11 -12.39 10.40
N PHE A 81 -22.08 -12.76 9.62
CA PHE A 81 -20.86 -11.96 9.47
C PHE A 81 -21.13 -10.61 8.80
N ASP A 82 -20.66 -9.53 9.41
CA ASP A 82 -20.77 -8.20 8.81
C ASP A 82 -19.75 -8.03 7.66
N GLU A 83 -20.23 -8.15 6.42
CA GLU A 83 -19.42 -8.03 5.20
C GLU A 83 -18.72 -6.66 5.08
N LYS A 84 -19.17 -5.60 5.78
CA LYS A 84 -18.50 -4.31 5.81
C LYS A 84 -17.09 -4.41 6.36
N ILE A 85 -16.83 -5.37 7.24
CA ILE A 85 -15.49 -5.63 7.78
C ILE A 85 -14.49 -5.93 6.66
N LEU A 86 -14.93 -6.61 5.59
CA LEU A 86 -14.09 -6.99 4.45
C LEU A 86 -14.04 -5.94 3.33
N SER A 87 -14.92 -4.93 3.36
CA SER A 87 -15.08 -3.97 2.26
C SER A 87 -14.63 -2.55 2.59
N GLU A 88 -14.63 -2.18 3.87
CA GLU A 88 -14.25 -0.84 4.31
C GLU A 88 -12.73 -0.68 4.39
N PRO A 89 -12.14 0.39 3.83
CA PRO A 89 -10.71 0.50 3.61
C PRO A 89 -9.83 0.37 4.87
N ASN A 90 -10.25 0.97 6.00
CA ASN A 90 -9.46 0.89 7.22
C ASN A 90 -9.68 -0.42 7.97
N ASN A 91 -10.86 -1.05 7.82
CA ASN A 91 -11.05 -2.42 8.29
C ASN A 91 -10.13 -3.38 7.53
N ILE A 92 -10.05 -3.28 6.20
CA ILE A 92 -9.13 -4.10 5.38
C ILE A 92 -7.68 -3.93 5.87
N LEU A 93 -7.24 -2.69 6.10
CA LEU A 93 -5.90 -2.43 6.60
C LEU A 93 -5.70 -2.98 8.03
N ALA A 94 -6.72 -2.86 8.88
CA ALA A 94 -6.71 -3.43 10.24
C ALA A 94 -6.57 -4.96 10.24
N LEU A 95 -7.29 -5.65 9.34
CA LEU A 95 -7.16 -7.09 9.15
C LEU A 95 -5.74 -7.48 8.74
N GLU A 96 -5.13 -6.73 7.83
CA GLU A 96 -3.76 -6.99 7.41
C GLU A 96 -2.74 -6.72 8.53
N TYR A 97 -2.92 -5.69 9.37
CA TYR A 97 -2.09 -5.50 10.57
C TYR A 97 -2.20 -6.69 11.52
N LEU A 98 -3.42 -7.14 11.82
CA LEU A 98 -3.66 -8.26 12.74
C LEU A 98 -3.13 -9.59 12.20
N ARG A 99 -2.98 -9.74 10.89
CA ARG A 99 -2.40 -10.93 10.26
C ARG A 99 -0.87 -10.98 10.37
N HIS A 100 -0.23 -9.84 10.56
CA HIS A 100 1.22 -9.72 10.57
C HIS A 100 1.81 -9.40 11.94
N VAL A 101 0.99 -8.98 12.91
CA VAL A 101 1.46 -8.72 14.26
C VAL A 101 1.70 -10.04 15.00
N ASP A 102 2.88 -10.16 15.62
CA ASP A 102 3.29 -11.35 16.37
C ASP A 102 3.44 -11.04 17.87
N SER A 103 4.18 -9.99 18.20
CA SER A 103 4.60 -9.70 19.58
C SER A 103 3.89 -8.49 20.22
N LEU A 104 3.24 -7.63 19.43
CA LEU A 104 2.62 -6.41 19.96
C LEU A 104 1.18 -6.66 20.41
N ASP A 105 0.79 -6.04 21.52
CA ASP A 105 -0.62 -5.89 21.86
C ASP A 105 -1.33 -5.04 20.79
N THR A 106 -2.61 -5.35 20.52
CA THR A 106 -3.36 -4.66 19.46
C THR A 106 -4.57 -3.92 20.02
N TYR A 107 -4.74 -2.68 19.59
CA TYR A 107 -5.86 -1.83 19.96
C TYR A 107 -6.44 -1.12 18.73
N THR A 108 -7.78 -1.06 18.60
CA THR A 108 -8.42 -0.31 17.52
C THR A 108 -9.25 0.85 18.07
N ILE A 109 -9.15 1.98 17.36
CA ILE A 109 -9.92 3.19 17.62
C ILE A 109 -11.01 3.28 16.55
N LYS A 110 -12.27 3.42 16.98
CA LYS A 110 -13.37 3.61 16.04
C LYS A 110 -13.21 4.93 15.31
N ARG A 111 -13.18 4.89 13.99
CA ARG A 111 -13.20 6.11 13.18
C ARG A 111 -14.53 6.84 13.37
N ILE A 112 -14.44 8.11 13.70
CA ILE A 112 -15.60 8.99 13.78
C ILE A 112 -15.98 9.32 12.32
N GLY A 113 -17.14 8.81 11.87
CA GLY A 113 -17.66 9.12 10.54
C GLY A 113 -18.10 10.57 10.45
N LYS A 114 -17.87 11.17 9.28
CA LYS A 114 -18.43 12.47 8.81
C LYS A 114 -18.79 13.50 9.90
N GLY A 115 -17.88 13.77 10.81
CA GLY A 115 -17.87 15.02 11.57
C GLY A 115 -17.21 16.10 10.71
N HIS A 116 -17.23 17.35 11.16
CA HIS A 116 -16.68 18.54 10.47
C HIS A 116 -15.20 18.45 10.04
N LEU A 117 -14.52 17.34 10.31
CA LEU A 117 -13.19 17.04 9.80
C LEU A 117 -13.33 16.21 8.53
N GLU A 118 -12.92 16.79 7.45
CA GLU A 118 -12.95 16.25 6.11
C GLU A 118 -12.15 14.98 5.99
N THR A 119 -12.62 14.05 5.17
CA THR A 119 -11.84 12.86 4.82
C THR A 119 -10.59 13.28 4.02
N ALA A 120 -9.57 12.42 3.95
CA ALA A 120 -8.41 12.68 3.11
C ALA A 120 -8.79 12.93 1.63
N SER A 121 -9.93 12.39 1.18
CA SER A 121 -10.49 12.66 -0.14
C SER A 121 -11.05 14.06 -0.25
N ASP A 122 -11.75 14.55 0.78
CA ASP A 122 -12.27 15.92 0.83
C ASP A 122 -11.13 16.94 0.89
N ILE A 123 -10.10 16.69 1.71
CA ILE A 123 -8.91 17.55 1.79
C ILE A 123 -8.23 17.66 0.41
N ARG A 124 -8.06 16.52 -0.29
CA ARG A 124 -7.49 16.53 -1.65
C ARG A 124 -8.37 17.27 -2.64
N ARG A 125 -9.71 17.11 -2.55
CA ARG A 125 -10.66 17.83 -3.40
C ARG A 125 -10.56 19.33 -3.18
N ILE A 126 -10.62 19.78 -1.93
CA ILE A 126 -10.50 21.21 -1.58
C ILE A 126 -9.16 21.76 -2.05
N TRP A 127 -8.05 21.05 -1.79
CA TRP A 127 -6.74 21.50 -2.27
C TRP A 127 -6.71 21.67 -3.80
N LYS A 128 -7.35 20.79 -4.55
CA LYS A 128 -7.47 20.90 -6.02
C LYS A 128 -8.33 22.11 -6.42
N GLU A 129 -9.43 22.35 -5.74
CA GLU A 129 -10.32 23.49 -5.97
C GLU A 129 -9.61 24.82 -5.66
N ASP A 130 -8.82 24.86 -4.59
CA ASP A 130 -8.03 26.04 -4.22
C ASP A 130 -6.78 26.26 -5.09
N ASN A 131 -6.27 25.21 -5.72
CA ASN A 131 -5.06 25.24 -6.53
C ASN A 131 -5.27 24.60 -7.92
N PRO A 132 -6.25 25.04 -8.74
CA PRO A 132 -6.66 24.32 -9.94
C PRO A 132 -5.55 24.22 -10.98
N LEU A 133 -4.77 25.28 -11.19
CA LEU A 133 -3.67 25.27 -12.16
C LEU A 133 -2.54 24.33 -11.74
N LYS A 134 -2.07 24.42 -10.48
CA LYS A 134 -1.03 23.52 -9.95
C LYS A 134 -1.47 22.06 -9.98
N SER A 135 -2.73 21.79 -9.67
CA SER A 135 -3.30 20.44 -9.72
C SER A 135 -3.31 19.89 -11.15
N ALA A 136 -3.74 20.69 -12.13
CA ALA A 136 -3.78 20.29 -13.53
C ALA A 136 -2.37 20.06 -14.10
N GLU A 137 -1.41 20.93 -13.77
CA GLU A 137 -0.01 20.76 -14.17
C GLU A 137 0.61 19.51 -13.55
N PHE A 138 0.38 19.27 -12.26
CA PHE A 138 0.85 18.06 -11.59
C PHE A 138 0.30 16.80 -12.24
N GLU A 139 -1.02 16.75 -12.49
CA GLU A 139 -1.66 15.60 -13.12
C GLU A 139 -1.15 15.37 -14.55
N GLN A 140 -0.93 16.43 -15.31
CA GLN A 140 -0.40 16.33 -16.67
C GLN A 140 1.05 15.83 -16.67
N ARG A 141 1.94 16.41 -15.86
CA ARG A 141 3.35 15.99 -15.77
C ARG A 141 3.44 14.53 -15.30
N TYR A 142 2.65 14.15 -14.33
CA TYR A 142 2.60 12.77 -13.85
C TYR A 142 2.12 11.81 -14.96
N PHE A 143 1.06 12.18 -15.69
CA PHE A 143 0.58 11.38 -16.81
C PHE A 143 1.62 11.24 -17.90
N ASP A 144 2.31 12.31 -18.28
CA ASP A 144 3.34 12.29 -19.32
C ASP A 144 4.51 11.38 -18.97
N LEU A 145 4.97 11.39 -17.71
CA LEU A 145 6.00 10.49 -17.22
C LEU A 145 5.54 9.03 -17.26
N VAL A 146 4.36 8.74 -16.71
CA VAL A 146 3.77 7.39 -16.74
C VAL A 146 3.59 6.91 -18.18
N ARG A 147 3.00 7.74 -19.04
CA ARG A 147 2.76 7.42 -20.46
C ARG A 147 4.06 7.10 -21.19
N SER A 148 5.08 7.94 -21.02
CA SER A 148 6.40 7.75 -21.64
C SER A 148 7.02 6.43 -21.18
N LYS A 149 7.01 6.16 -19.87
CA LYS A 149 7.53 4.92 -19.31
C LYS A 149 6.80 3.69 -19.84
N LEU A 150 5.46 3.70 -19.83
CA LEU A 150 4.64 2.58 -20.29
C LEU A 150 4.77 2.33 -21.79
N LEU A 151 4.96 3.37 -22.61
CA LEU A 151 5.20 3.22 -24.04
C LEU A 151 6.54 2.55 -24.35
N LEU A 152 7.59 2.88 -23.57
CA LEU A 152 8.93 2.32 -23.75
C LEU A 152 9.04 0.86 -23.29
N MET A 153 8.29 0.46 -22.27
CA MET A 153 8.31 -0.91 -21.75
C MET A 153 7.60 -1.88 -22.72
N SER A 154 8.09 -3.10 -22.84
CA SER A 154 7.36 -4.21 -23.47
C SER A 154 6.23 -4.72 -22.56
N ALA A 155 5.34 -5.55 -23.10
CA ALA A 155 4.29 -6.19 -22.28
C ALA A 155 4.89 -7.14 -21.23
N GLU A 156 5.95 -7.86 -21.59
CA GLU A 156 6.67 -8.78 -20.72
C GLU A 156 7.39 -8.04 -19.58
N GLU A 157 7.93 -6.84 -19.86
CA GLU A 157 8.52 -5.99 -18.82
C GLU A 157 7.46 -5.45 -17.88
N LEU A 158 6.29 -5.06 -18.41
CA LEU A 158 5.16 -4.62 -17.59
C LEU A 158 4.65 -5.76 -16.68
N ASP A 159 4.57 -6.99 -17.19
CA ASP A 159 4.09 -8.13 -16.40
C ASP A 159 5.05 -8.52 -15.25
N LYS A 160 6.31 -8.03 -15.27
CA LYS A 160 7.24 -8.18 -14.14
C LYS A 160 7.03 -7.17 -13.01
N ILE A 161 6.26 -6.09 -13.25
CA ILE A 161 5.92 -5.10 -12.23
C ILE A 161 5.02 -5.75 -11.17
N ALA A 162 5.24 -5.42 -9.89
CA ALA A 162 4.64 -6.13 -8.76
C ALA A 162 3.09 -6.18 -8.78
N SER A 163 2.41 -5.12 -9.19
CA SER A 163 0.94 -5.10 -9.32
C SER A 163 0.42 -5.58 -10.66
N ALA A 164 1.30 -5.96 -11.61
CA ALA A 164 0.94 -6.49 -12.91
C ALA A 164 0.49 -7.97 -12.83
N GLY A 165 0.56 -8.65 -13.95
CA GLY A 165 0.16 -10.05 -14.09
C GLY A 165 -1.26 -10.22 -14.62
N GLU A 166 -1.62 -11.47 -14.90
CA GLU A 166 -2.95 -11.86 -15.42
C GLU A 166 -3.33 -11.16 -16.75
N GLY A 167 -2.33 -10.75 -17.55
CA GLY A 167 -2.52 -10.06 -18.83
C GLY A 167 -2.78 -8.54 -18.73
N LEU A 168 -2.58 -7.94 -17.56
CA LEU A 168 -2.74 -6.50 -17.36
C LEU A 168 -1.76 -5.68 -18.21
N GLY A 169 -0.51 -6.15 -18.35
CA GLY A 169 0.50 -5.52 -19.21
C GLY A 169 0.04 -5.38 -20.65
N ASN A 170 -0.49 -6.44 -21.24
CA ASN A 170 -1.04 -6.42 -22.60
C ASN A 170 -2.19 -5.42 -22.75
N LYS A 171 -3.11 -5.37 -21.76
CA LYS A 171 -4.23 -4.45 -21.79
C LYS A 171 -3.77 -3.00 -21.70
N ILE A 172 -2.79 -2.69 -20.86
CA ILE A 172 -2.18 -1.36 -20.78
C ILE A 172 -1.54 -0.98 -22.11
N LYS A 173 -0.78 -1.88 -22.73
CA LYS A 173 -0.14 -1.61 -24.03
C LYS A 173 -1.13 -1.33 -25.15
N ALA A 174 -2.29 -1.96 -25.13
CA ALA A 174 -3.36 -1.71 -26.10
C ALA A 174 -3.98 -0.31 -25.94
N GLU A 175 -4.14 0.16 -24.71
CA GLU A 175 -4.91 1.37 -24.39
C GLU A 175 -4.07 2.64 -24.23
N ILE A 176 -2.79 2.52 -23.84
CA ILE A 176 -1.93 3.67 -23.50
C ILE A 176 -1.79 4.70 -24.65
N ARG A 177 -1.85 4.25 -25.90
CA ARG A 177 -1.72 5.14 -27.06
C ARG A 177 -2.91 6.07 -27.24
N TYR A 178 -4.08 5.63 -26.77
CA TYR A 178 -5.35 6.34 -26.94
C TYR A 178 -5.74 7.15 -25.71
N ALA A 179 -5.10 6.91 -24.58
CA ALA A 179 -5.41 7.59 -23.34
C ALA A 179 -5.03 9.08 -23.40
N GLN A 180 -5.95 9.94 -22.93
CA GLN A 180 -5.80 11.39 -22.89
C GLN A 180 -5.39 11.91 -21.50
N SER A 181 -5.59 11.10 -20.46
CA SER A 181 -5.24 11.39 -19.09
C SER A 181 -4.98 10.10 -18.32
N LEU A 182 -4.45 10.22 -17.10
CA LEU A 182 -4.27 9.07 -16.21
C LEU A 182 -5.61 8.40 -15.87
N GLU A 183 -6.62 9.21 -15.56
CA GLU A 183 -7.97 8.72 -15.26
C GLU A 183 -8.60 8.00 -16.46
N ASP A 184 -8.47 8.57 -17.67
CA ASP A 184 -8.93 7.91 -18.90
C ASP A 184 -8.23 6.56 -19.09
N LEU A 185 -6.91 6.49 -18.88
CA LEU A 185 -6.17 5.22 -18.94
C LEU A 185 -6.70 4.20 -17.93
N VAL A 186 -6.90 4.63 -16.68
CA VAL A 186 -7.45 3.75 -15.63
C VAL A 186 -8.82 3.22 -16.05
N MET A 187 -9.71 4.08 -16.55
CA MET A 187 -11.07 3.69 -16.95
C MET A 187 -11.09 2.72 -18.13
N ARG A 188 -10.18 2.86 -19.09
CA ARG A 188 -10.00 1.94 -20.23
C ARG A 188 -9.51 0.57 -19.79
N VAL A 189 -8.60 0.54 -18.81
CA VAL A 189 -7.94 -0.69 -18.34
C VAL A 189 -8.77 -1.41 -17.26
N LYS A 190 -9.51 -0.67 -16.43
CA LYS A 190 -10.31 -1.19 -15.32
C LYS A 190 -11.28 -2.30 -15.73
N SER A 191 -11.40 -3.30 -14.89
CA SER A 191 -12.34 -4.41 -15.04
C SER A 191 -12.68 -5.00 -13.66
N LYS A 192 -13.55 -6.02 -13.59
CA LYS A 192 -13.80 -6.76 -12.34
C LYS A 192 -12.50 -7.34 -11.75
N ARG A 193 -11.56 -7.75 -12.60
CA ARG A 193 -10.25 -8.34 -12.21
C ARG A 193 -9.22 -7.26 -11.83
N TYR A 194 -9.23 -6.11 -12.51
CA TYR A 194 -8.25 -5.03 -12.33
C TYR A 194 -8.91 -3.84 -11.67
N THR A 195 -8.72 -3.73 -10.34
CA THR A 195 -9.30 -2.63 -9.56
C THR A 195 -8.58 -1.31 -9.81
N TYR A 196 -9.27 -0.20 -9.58
CA TYR A 196 -8.73 1.16 -9.69
C TYR A 196 -7.41 1.33 -8.91
N SER A 197 -7.39 0.88 -7.67
CA SER A 197 -6.21 1.01 -6.80
C SER A 197 -5.03 0.14 -7.27
N ARG A 198 -5.30 -1.06 -7.83
CA ARG A 198 -4.25 -1.92 -8.40
C ARG A 198 -3.58 -1.27 -9.61
N ILE A 199 -4.37 -0.67 -10.51
CA ILE A 199 -3.85 0.00 -11.71
C ILE A 199 -3.01 1.22 -11.31
N ASN A 200 -3.49 2.06 -10.39
CA ASN A 200 -2.73 3.23 -9.93
C ASN A 200 -1.41 2.83 -9.25
N ARG A 201 -1.40 1.77 -8.44
CA ARG A 201 -0.15 1.25 -7.86
C ARG A 201 0.81 0.79 -8.96
N LEU A 202 0.32 0.08 -9.98
CA LEU A 202 1.14 -0.36 -11.10
C LEU A 202 1.83 0.83 -11.79
N PHE A 203 1.15 1.94 -11.99
CA PHE A 203 1.76 3.11 -12.63
C PHE A 203 2.95 3.66 -11.83
N VAL A 204 2.78 3.82 -10.52
CA VAL A 204 3.88 4.23 -9.63
C VAL A 204 4.99 3.18 -9.65
N GLN A 205 4.66 1.91 -9.51
CA GLN A 205 5.64 0.83 -9.52
C GLN A 205 6.39 0.74 -10.85
N ALA A 206 5.73 0.98 -11.98
CA ALA A 206 6.37 0.98 -13.29
C ALA A 206 7.38 2.13 -13.45
N LEU A 207 7.07 3.33 -12.92
CA LEU A 207 8.03 4.45 -12.92
C LEU A 207 9.34 4.07 -12.23
N PHE A 208 9.27 3.39 -11.11
CA PHE A 208 10.43 2.98 -10.30
C PHE A 208 10.99 1.61 -10.67
N GLY A 209 10.34 0.85 -11.55
CA GLY A 209 10.75 -0.51 -11.89
C GLY A 209 10.58 -1.52 -10.76
N LEU A 210 9.61 -1.31 -9.85
CA LEU A 210 9.38 -2.15 -8.69
C LEU A 210 8.70 -3.47 -9.09
N ASN A 211 9.42 -4.56 -8.93
CA ASN A 211 8.90 -5.93 -9.08
C ASN A 211 8.64 -6.56 -7.70
N ASN A 212 8.05 -7.75 -7.70
CA ASN A 212 7.75 -8.46 -6.45
C ASN A 212 9.01 -8.76 -5.63
N LYS A 213 10.14 -9.07 -6.28
CA LYS A 213 11.41 -9.33 -5.59
C LYS A 213 11.84 -8.09 -4.81
N ILE A 214 11.90 -6.92 -5.46
CA ILE A 214 12.31 -5.65 -4.82
C ILE A 214 11.40 -5.32 -3.64
N ILE A 215 10.07 -5.48 -3.79
CA ILE A 215 9.13 -5.16 -2.71
C ILE A 215 9.25 -6.13 -1.54
N ASN A 216 9.39 -7.44 -1.80
CA ASN A 216 9.43 -8.46 -0.76
C ASN A 216 10.79 -8.53 -0.04
N GLU A 217 11.89 -8.18 -0.73
CA GLU A 217 13.25 -8.18 -0.19
C GLU A 217 13.69 -6.78 0.31
N ALA A 218 12.81 -5.79 0.29
CA ALA A 218 13.13 -4.44 0.75
C ALA A 218 13.57 -4.45 2.21
N SER A 219 14.76 -3.95 2.47
CA SER A 219 15.29 -3.84 3.82
C SER A 219 14.49 -2.83 4.64
N LEU A 220 14.20 -3.20 5.88
CA LEU A 220 13.49 -2.33 6.81
C LEU A 220 14.46 -1.35 7.46
N TYR A 221 14.00 -0.13 7.71
CA TYR A 221 14.73 0.88 8.46
C TYR A 221 13.77 1.87 9.11
N ALA A 222 14.21 2.49 10.19
CA ALA A 222 13.48 3.56 10.85
C ALA A 222 14.11 4.91 10.52
N ARG A 223 13.29 5.90 10.13
CA ARG A 223 13.72 7.27 9.85
C ARG A 223 12.97 8.24 10.75
N PRO A 224 13.53 8.63 11.91
CA PRO A 224 12.93 9.64 12.76
C PRO A 224 12.96 11.00 12.04
N LEU A 225 11.82 11.67 11.97
CA LEU A 225 11.69 12.99 11.36
C LEU A 225 11.87 14.12 12.37
N ALA A 226 11.44 13.88 13.62
CA ALA A 226 11.61 14.79 14.75
C ALA A 226 11.55 13.98 16.06
N PHE A 227 12.19 14.47 17.10
CA PHE A 227 12.14 13.89 18.45
C PHE A 227 12.46 14.94 19.51
N ASP A 228 11.92 14.76 20.69
CA ASP A 228 12.21 15.51 21.91
C ASP A 228 13.29 14.81 22.76
N LYS A 229 13.52 15.29 23.99
CA LYS A 229 14.49 14.68 24.91
C LYS A 229 14.15 13.22 25.27
N LYS A 230 12.85 12.87 25.38
CA LYS A 230 12.41 11.49 25.64
C LYS A 230 12.65 10.63 24.40
N GLY A 231 12.29 11.13 23.22
CA GLY A 231 12.56 10.47 21.95
C GLY A 231 14.05 10.23 21.71
N ALA A 232 14.93 11.11 22.13
CA ALA A 232 16.38 10.89 22.07
C ALA A 232 16.83 9.69 22.93
N SER A 233 16.21 9.48 24.09
CA SER A 233 16.49 8.31 24.93
C SER A 233 15.98 7.01 24.29
N LEU A 234 14.78 7.02 23.69
CA LEU A 234 14.25 5.89 22.93
C LEU A 234 15.13 5.54 21.73
N LEU A 235 15.55 6.55 20.94
CA LEU A 235 16.45 6.33 19.80
C LEU A 235 17.79 5.71 20.23
N ARG A 236 18.28 6.05 21.41
CA ARG A 236 19.49 5.41 21.96
C ARG A 236 19.23 3.93 22.25
N ALA A 237 18.14 3.60 22.94
CA ALA A 237 17.77 2.21 23.23
C ALA A 237 17.58 1.39 21.94
N ILE A 238 16.87 1.94 20.93
CA ILE A 238 16.70 1.28 19.62
C ILE A 238 18.06 1.01 18.95
N LYS A 239 18.99 1.99 19.00
CA LYS A 239 20.34 1.81 18.43
C LYS A 239 21.20 0.80 19.18
N GLU A 240 20.98 0.63 20.48
CA GLU A 240 21.66 -0.39 21.30
C GLU A 240 21.18 -1.81 21.00
N LEU A 241 19.91 -1.97 20.62
CA LEU A 241 19.36 -3.27 20.18
C LEU A 241 19.86 -3.68 18.80
N ASP A 242 20.11 -2.72 17.90
CA ASP A 242 20.61 -2.87 16.52
C ASP A 242 19.83 -3.88 15.64
N GLU A 243 18.56 -4.13 15.98
CA GLU A 243 17.68 -5.02 15.20
C GLU A 243 17.24 -4.38 13.88
N ILE A 244 17.13 -3.05 13.84
CA ILE A 244 16.75 -2.29 12.66
C ILE A 244 17.64 -1.04 12.51
N PRO A 245 18.15 -0.74 11.28
CA PRO A 245 18.90 0.48 11.04
C PRO A 245 18.07 1.74 11.29
N VAL A 246 18.64 2.68 12.06
CA VAL A 246 18.05 4.00 12.30
C VAL A 246 18.77 5.05 11.47
N ILE A 247 18.07 5.68 10.53
CA ILE A 247 18.62 6.63 9.57
C ILE A 247 18.52 8.05 10.13
N ASP A 248 19.66 8.69 10.34
CA ASP A 248 19.77 10.12 10.67
C ASP A 248 20.25 10.98 9.50
N SER A 249 20.80 10.36 8.46
CA SER A 249 21.37 11.04 7.31
C SER A 249 21.27 10.18 6.05
N ILE A 250 20.67 10.74 4.99
CA ILE A 250 20.54 10.05 3.69
C ILE A 250 21.90 9.68 3.09
N PRO A 251 22.93 10.57 3.04
CA PRO A 251 24.25 10.19 2.53
C PRO A 251 24.87 8.99 3.24
N LYS A 252 24.73 8.89 4.57
CA LYS A 252 25.21 7.73 5.33
C LYS A 252 24.40 6.47 5.01
N ALA A 253 23.07 6.58 4.87
CA ALA A 253 22.21 5.48 4.53
C ALA A 253 22.51 4.88 3.15
N LEU A 254 22.89 5.71 2.17
CA LEU A 254 23.24 5.27 0.81
C LEU A 254 24.51 4.40 0.74
N ILE A 255 25.36 4.47 1.77
CA ILE A 255 26.59 3.63 1.86
C ILE A 255 26.44 2.46 2.87
N ASP A 256 25.36 2.43 3.64
CA ASP A 256 25.07 1.29 4.54
C ASP A 256 24.56 0.10 3.71
N LYS A 257 25.36 -0.96 3.63
CA LYS A 257 25.05 -2.15 2.84
C LYS A 257 23.73 -2.84 3.20
N ARG A 258 23.23 -2.63 4.43
CA ARG A 258 21.95 -3.21 4.89
C ARG A 258 20.74 -2.60 4.21
N ILE A 259 20.80 -1.31 3.84
CA ILE A 259 19.65 -0.54 3.39
C ILE A 259 19.87 0.27 2.10
N ALA A 260 21.11 0.35 1.60
CA ALA A 260 21.45 1.19 0.44
C ALA A 260 20.56 0.94 -0.78
N GLU A 261 20.21 -0.32 -1.05
CA GLU A 261 19.35 -0.69 -2.16
C GLU A 261 17.90 -0.20 -1.98
N THR A 262 17.41 -0.13 -0.75
CA THR A 262 16.04 0.34 -0.47
C THR A 262 15.97 1.86 -0.42
N ILE A 263 16.94 2.53 0.25
CA ILE A 263 16.93 3.98 0.43
C ILE A 263 17.05 4.75 -0.89
N LYS A 264 17.71 4.18 -1.90
CA LYS A 264 17.79 4.82 -3.22
C LYS A 264 16.42 5.00 -3.88
N TYR A 265 15.44 4.15 -3.58
CA TYR A 265 14.08 4.33 -4.07
C TYR A 265 13.37 5.49 -3.38
N ASP A 266 13.65 5.75 -2.09
CA ASP A 266 13.12 6.93 -1.38
C ASP A 266 13.70 8.23 -1.94
N VAL A 267 15.02 8.22 -2.25
CA VAL A 267 15.66 9.36 -2.92
C VAL A 267 15.05 9.59 -4.29
N LEU A 268 14.98 8.54 -5.12
CA LEU A 268 14.38 8.62 -6.45
C LEU A 268 12.91 9.09 -6.39
N ALA A 269 12.14 8.64 -5.39
CA ALA A 269 10.76 9.08 -5.21
C ALA A 269 10.68 10.59 -4.90
N SER A 270 11.61 11.12 -4.11
CA SER A 270 11.71 12.56 -3.83
C SER A 270 12.07 13.35 -5.08
N ASP A 271 13.03 12.87 -5.86
CA ASP A 271 13.44 13.52 -7.12
C ASP A 271 12.28 13.54 -8.12
N MET A 272 11.60 12.40 -8.29
CA MET A 272 10.44 12.32 -9.19
C MET A 272 9.28 13.21 -8.73
N TYR A 273 9.04 13.28 -7.42
CA TYR A 273 8.03 14.19 -6.86
C TYR A 273 8.36 15.65 -7.18
N ASN A 274 9.62 16.06 -7.00
CA ASN A 274 10.06 17.43 -7.30
C ASN A 274 9.88 17.76 -8.79
N ILE A 275 10.25 16.86 -9.69
CA ILE A 275 10.03 17.02 -11.13
C ILE A 275 8.53 17.20 -11.45
N ILE A 276 7.66 16.35 -10.89
CA ILE A 276 6.21 16.40 -11.13
C ILE A 276 5.62 17.68 -10.53
N TYR A 277 6.01 18.04 -9.33
CA TYR A 277 5.49 19.24 -8.63
C TYR A 277 6.04 20.54 -9.20
N GLY A 278 7.16 20.50 -9.92
CA GLY A 278 7.81 21.66 -10.51
C GLY A 278 8.62 22.49 -9.49
N ASN A 279 9.18 21.81 -8.50
CA ASN A 279 10.20 22.39 -7.62
C ASN A 279 11.56 22.15 -8.28
N ASP A 280 12.19 23.23 -8.76
CA ASP A 280 13.58 23.22 -9.24
C ASP A 280 14.58 23.19 -8.09
#